data_12473dd6054486d59d80ffedc8a9ce15
#
_entry.id   12473dd6054486d59d80ffedc8a9ce15
#
_cell.length_a   1.000
_cell.length_b   1.000
_cell.length_c   1.000
_cell.angle_alpha   90.00
_cell.angle_beta   90.00
_cell.angle_gamma   90.00
#
_symmetry.space_group_name_H-M   'P 1'
#
loop_
_entity.id
_entity.type
_entity.pdbx_description
1 polymer ?
#
loop_
_entity_poly.entity_id
_entity_poly.type
_entity_poly.pdbx_seq_one_letter_code
_entity_poly.pdbx_strand_id
1 'polypeptide(L)'
;LNDQEMLSNYRGEYPQGIYNTYPFDYRLGWNFINFGPLYLPRKGDTLPIDTSAVRIYYKMIKYESGLNLQEREGQVWCGDSLVERYTFRTNWYFMGGDNMWNSQDSRYLGPIPEEFIIGKATLILTAKDPETKAYRWRRFFTRIRKEVKNR
;
A
#
# COMPACT_ATOMS: atom_id res chain seq x y z
N LEU A 1 4.00 -10.59 -14.14
CA LEU A 1 4.42 -11.24 -12.90
C LEU A 1 3.31 -11.02 -11.88
N ASN A 2 2.79 -12.10 -11.27
CA ASN A 2 1.78 -11.95 -10.24
C ASN A 2 2.47 -11.51 -8.93
N ASP A 3 1.72 -10.96 -7.97
CA ASP A 3 2.28 -10.43 -6.73
C ASP A 3 3.01 -11.49 -5.89
N GLN A 4 2.64 -12.76 -6.05
CA GLN A 4 3.31 -13.90 -5.40
C GLN A 4 4.68 -14.21 -6.03
N GLU A 5 4.84 -14.09 -7.33
CA GLU A 5 6.14 -14.23 -8.00
C GLU A 5 7.09 -13.09 -7.68
N MET A 6 6.59 -11.85 -7.57
CA MET A 6 7.40 -10.74 -7.10
C MET A 6 7.88 -10.96 -5.66
N LEU A 7 7.01 -11.42 -4.76
CA LEU A 7 7.36 -11.72 -3.37
C LEU A 7 8.34 -12.89 -3.25
N SER A 8 8.27 -13.91 -4.13
CA SER A 8 9.19 -15.05 -4.10
C SER A 8 10.60 -14.68 -4.57
N ASN A 9 10.71 -13.82 -5.57
CA ASN A 9 12.00 -13.38 -6.12
C ASN A 9 12.78 -12.48 -5.13
N TYR A 10 12.11 -11.76 -4.23
CA TYR A 10 12.77 -10.93 -3.22
C TYR A 10 13.12 -11.66 -1.91
N ARG A 11 12.56 -12.84 -1.65
CA ARG A 11 12.85 -13.62 -0.43
C ARG A 11 14.28 -14.14 -0.33
N GLY A 12 15.05 -14.17 -1.42
CA GLY A 12 16.40 -14.73 -1.47
C GLY A 12 17.55 -13.74 -1.25
N GLU A 13 17.34 -12.45 -1.42
CA GLU A 13 18.47 -11.48 -1.50
C GLU A 13 18.67 -10.62 -0.24
N TYR A 14 17.73 -10.59 0.69
CA TYR A 14 17.85 -9.76 1.89
C TYR A 14 17.85 -10.59 3.15
N PRO A 15 18.93 -10.53 3.97
CA PRO A 15 18.91 -11.14 5.28
C PRO A 15 17.81 -10.47 6.09
N GLN A 16 16.80 -11.27 6.49
CA GLN A 16 15.79 -10.96 7.50
C GLN A 16 14.45 -10.34 7.09
N GLY A 17 13.98 -10.37 5.87
CA GLY A 17 12.59 -9.98 5.55
C GLY A 17 12.14 -8.56 5.95
N ILE A 18 13.00 -7.78 6.62
CA ILE A 18 12.73 -6.45 7.15
C ILE A 18 12.54 -5.42 6.04
N TYR A 19 13.25 -5.59 4.92
CA TYR A 19 13.23 -4.68 3.77
C TYR A 19 12.22 -5.07 2.68
N ASN A 20 11.42 -6.10 2.93
CA ASN A 20 10.45 -6.61 1.97
C ASN A 20 9.14 -5.81 2.03
N THR A 21 9.24 -4.49 1.98
CA THR A 21 8.11 -3.55 2.03
C THR A 21 8.04 -2.72 0.76
N TYR A 22 6.81 -2.27 0.45
CA TYR A 22 6.59 -1.32 -0.65
C TYR A 22 7.52 -0.09 -0.51
N PRO A 23 8.11 0.42 -1.58
CA PRO A 23 8.02 -0.01 -2.98
C PRO A 23 9.06 -1.05 -3.39
N PHE A 24 9.66 -1.78 -2.46
CA PHE A 24 10.68 -2.82 -2.66
C PHE A 24 12.00 -2.28 -3.21
N ASP A 25 12.34 -1.04 -2.88
CA ASP A 25 13.60 -0.40 -3.28
C ASP A 25 14.46 -0.12 -2.05
N TYR A 26 15.56 -0.88 -1.91
CA TYR A 26 16.49 -0.74 -0.78
C TYR A 26 17.12 0.65 -0.63
N ARG A 27 17.20 1.41 -1.75
CA ARG A 27 17.77 2.76 -1.77
C ARG A 27 16.98 3.77 -0.95
N LEU A 28 15.69 3.50 -0.71
CA LEU A 28 14.83 4.33 0.14
C LEU A 28 15.05 4.06 1.63
N GLY A 29 15.71 2.95 1.99
CA GLY A 29 15.92 2.56 3.38
C GLY A 29 14.65 2.19 4.14
N TRP A 30 13.50 2.06 3.44
CA TRP A 30 12.23 1.73 4.07
C TRP A 30 12.16 0.26 4.44
N ASN A 31 11.60 0.01 5.60
CA ASN A 31 11.39 -1.33 6.12
C ASN A 31 10.12 -1.38 6.97
N PHE A 32 9.80 -2.54 7.51
CA PHE A 32 8.58 -2.74 8.30
C PHE A 32 8.48 -1.83 9.53
N ILE A 33 9.60 -1.48 10.15
CA ILE A 33 9.66 -0.65 11.36
C ILE A 33 9.75 0.84 11.00
N ASN A 34 10.57 1.17 9.99
CA ASN A 34 10.83 2.54 9.52
C ASN A 34 10.27 2.70 8.11
N PHE A 35 8.98 2.98 7.99
CA PHE A 35 8.28 3.12 6.72
C PHE A 35 7.95 4.59 6.44
N GLY A 36 8.31 5.06 5.25
CA GLY A 36 8.01 6.41 4.81
C GLY A 36 9.12 7.43 5.11
N PRO A 37 8.82 8.74 4.97
CA PRO A 37 7.49 9.31 4.75
C PRO A 37 6.92 9.03 3.36
N LEU A 38 5.64 8.70 3.29
CA LEU A 38 4.90 8.46 2.05
C LEU A 38 3.76 9.49 1.93
N TYR A 39 3.82 10.35 0.93
CA TYR A 39 2.69 11.19 0.59
C TYR A 39 1.64 10.37 -0.18
N LEU A 40 0.39 10.46 0.24
CA LEU A 40 -0.75 9.80 -0.41
C LEU A 40 -1.47 10.80 -1.31
N PRO A 41 -1.35 10.69 -2.62
CA PRO A 41 -1.95 11.65 -3.54
C PRO A 41 -3.49 11.57 -3.50
N ARG A 42 -4.12 12.72 -3.65
CA ARG A 42 -5.54 12.86 -3.92
C ARG A 42 -5.75 13.06 -5.42
N LYS A 43 -6.96 12.82 -5.87
CA LYS A 43 -7.38 13.18 -7.21
C LYS A 43 -7.15 14.66 -7.47
N GLY A 44 -6.40 14.97 -8.52
CA GLY A 44 -6.02 16.33 -8.93
C GLY A 44 -4.68 16.80 -8.38
N ASP A 45 -4.07 16.11 -7.42
CA ASP A 45 -2.75 16.46 -6.94
C ASP A 45 -1.70 16.26 -8.04
N THR A 46 -0.82 17.23 -8.21
CA THR A 46 0.28 17.17 -9.17
C THR A 46 1.61 17.13 -8.46
N LEU A 47 2.31 16.02 -8.57
CA LEU A 47 3.63 15.83 -7.97
C LEU A 47 4.76 15.93 -9.01
N PRO A 48 5.93 16.47 -8.63
CA PRO A 48 7.13 16.30 -9.43
C PRO A 48 7.52 14.81 -9.46
N ILE A 49 7.96 14.34 -10.64
CA ILE A 49 8.37 12.95 -10.85
C ILE A 49 9.85 12.94 -11.18
N ASP A 50 10.66 12.88 -10.16
CA ASP A 50 12.10 12.59 -10.25
C ASP A 50 12.36 11.07 -10.10
N THR A 51 13.63 10.69 -10.11
CA THR A 51 14.05 9.29 -9.98
C THR A 51 13.67 8.67 -8.63
N SER A 52 13.53 9.44 -7.57
CA SER A 52 13.07 8.97 -6.26
C SER A 52 11.56 8.82 -6.25
N ALA A 53 10.84 9.79 -6.78
CA ALA A 53 9.38 9.77 -6.87
C ALA A 53 8.89 8.63 -7.77
N VAL A 54 9.54 8.37 -8.91
CA VAL A 54 9.12 7.26 -9.79
C VAL A 54 9.21 5.91 -9.09
N ARG A 55 10.21 5.68 -8.25
CA ARG A 55 10.34 4.44 -7.47
C ARG A 55 9.17 4.22 -6.52
N ILE A 56 8.69 5.31 -5.92
CA ILE A 56 7.56 5.28 -4.98
C ILE A 56 6.23 5.19 -5.75
N TYR A 57 6.03 6.02 -6.76
CA TYR A 57 4.72 6.23 -7.38
C TYR A 57 4.52 5.45 -8.69
N TYR A 58 5.51 4.73 -9.20
CA TYR A 58 5.41 4.01 -10.48
C TYR A 58 4.19 3.10 -10.57
N LYS A 59 3.93 2.26 -9.56
CA LYS A 59 2.78 1.36 -9.56
C LYS A 59 1.45 2.11 -9.62
N MET A 60 1.35 3.21 -8.88
CA MET A 60 0.16 4.06 -8.83
C MET A 60 -0.08 4.72 -10.19
N ILE A 61 0.95 5.33 -10.77
CA ILE A 61 0.89 6.00 -12.08
C ILE A 61 0.55 4.99 -13.17
N LYS A 62 1.21 3.83 -13.17
CA LYS A 62 0.95 2.76 -14.13
C LYS A 62 -0.49 2.26 -14.04
N TYR A 63 -1.01 2.09 -12.82
CA TYR A 63 -2.40 1.68 -12.60
C TYR A 63 -3.40 2.67 -13.18
N GLU A 64 -3.23 3.97 -12.90
CA GLU A 64 -4.18 5.00 -13.34
C GLU A 64 -4.12 5.31 -14.83
N SER A 65 -2.93 5.26 -15.41
CA SER A 65 -2.68 5.82 -16.75
C SER A 65 -2.19 4.79 -17.78
N GLY A 66 -1.73 3.63 -17.32
CA GLY A 66 -1.05 2.65 -18.17
C GLY A 66 0.36 3.09 -18.61
N LEU A 67 0.85 4.26 -18.17
CA LEU A 67 2.16 4.75 -18.56
C LEU A 67 3.27 3.84 -18.07
N ASN A 68 4.23 3.56 -18.95
CA ASN A 68 5.42 2.80 -18.62
C ASN A 68 6.60 3.76 -18.45
N LEU A 69 6.81 4.21 -17.22
CA LEU A 69 7.89 5.14 -16.88
C LEU A 69 9.22 4.38 -16.77
N GLN A 70 10.28 5.01 -17.27
CA GLN A 70 11.65 4.49 -17.24
C GLN A 70 12.60 5.56 -16.72
N GLU A 71 13.55 5.16 -15.88
CA GLU A 71 14.66 6.02 -15.46
C GLU A 71 15.80 5.91 -16.49
N ARG A 72 16.20 7.03 -17.08
CA ARG A 72 17.35 7.13 -18.00
C ARG A 72 18.14 8.38 -17.67
N GLU A 73 19.43 8.23 -17.44
CA GLU A 73 20.38 9.35 -17.19
C GLU A 73 19.91 10.32 -16.07
N GLY A 74 19.32 9.78 -15.00
CA GLY A 74 18.83 10.60 -13.88
C GLY A 74 17.50 11.32 -14.13
N GLN A 75 16.84 11.04 -15.23
CA GLN A 75 15.54 11.60 -15.62
C GLN A 75 14.49 10.47 -15.81
N VAL A 76 13.22 10.86 -15.79
CA VAL A 76 12.10 9.92 -15.95
C VAL A 76 11.45 10.12 -17.32
N TRP A 77 11.32 9.04 -18.06
CA TRP A 77 10.82 9.02 -19.44
C TRP A 77 9.61 8.10 -19.59
N CYS A 78 8.70 8.47 -20.49
CA CYS A 78 7.66 7.61 -21.01
C CYS A 78 7.80 7.52 -22.53
N GLY A 79 8.32 6.40 -23.04
CA GLY A 79 8.79 6.34 -24.42
C GLY A 79 9.91 7.36 -24.67
N ASP A 80 9.67 8.30 -25.60
CA ASP A 80 10.62 9.38 -25.93
C ASP A 80 10.23 10.74 -25.28
N SER A 81 9.25 10.75 -24.41
CA SER A 81 8.79 11.97 -23.73
C SER A 81 9.32 12.04 -22.31
N LEU A 82 9.92 13.19 -21.95
CA LEU A 82 10.35 13.48 -20.59
C LEU A 82 9.12 13.71 -19.69
N VAL A 83 9.11 13.09 -18.52
CA VAL A 83 8.03 13.21 -17.53
C VAL A 83 8.56 13.90 -16.27
N GLU A 84 8.29 15.19 -16.13
CA GLU A 84 8.71 15.97 -14.96
C GLU A 84 7.66 16.01 -13.86
N ARG A 85 6.39 15.87 -14.21
CA ARG A 85 5.25 15.95 -13.29
C ARG A 85 4.16 14.97 -13.67
N TYR A 86 3.39 14.54 -12.67
CA TYR A 86 2.20 13.70 -12.90
C TYR A 86 1.03 14.21 -12.06
N THR A 87 -0.16 14.29 -12.67
CA THR A 87 -1.41 14.64 -11.99
C THR A 87 -2.22 13.39 -11.74
N PHE A 88 -2.44 13.07 -10.47
CA PHE A 88 -3.16 11.88 -10.05
C PHE A 88 -4.65 11.98 -10.36
N ARG A 89 -5.25 10.86 -10.78
CA ARG A 89 -6.63 10.77 -11.26
C ARG A 89 -7.60 10.20 -10.23
N THR A 90 -7.08 9.52 -9.19
CA THR A 90 -7.87 8.96 -8.09
C THR A 90 -7.28 9.32 -6.73
N ASN A 91 -8.06 9.07 -5.66
CA ASN A 91 -7.57 9.18 -4.29
C ASN A 91 -6.86 7.88 -3.91
N TRP A 92 -5.73 7.99 -3.22
CA TRP A 92 -4.95 6.86 -2.74
C TRP A 92 -4.98 6.76 -1.21
N TYR A 93 -5.09 5.56 -0.70
CA TYR A 93 -5.21 5.28 0.72
C TYR A 93 -4.15 4.30 1.19
N PHE A 94 -3.66 4.51 2.40
CA PHE A 94 -2.79 3.55 3.07
C PHE A 94 -3.63 2.78 4.10
N MET A 95 -3.76 1.48 3.90
CA MET A 95 -4.57 0.60 4.74
C MET A 95 -3.64 -0.24 5.61
N GLY A 96 -3.81 -0.17 6.92
CA GLY A 96 -3.04 -0.94 7.89
C GLY A 96 -3.92 -1.94 8.63
N GLY A 97 -3.46 -3.17 8.81
CA GLY A 97 -4.12 -4.15 9.65
C GLY A 97 -3.79 -3.98 11.13
N ASP A 98 -4.76 -4.19 12.02
CA ASP A 98 -4.58 -4.06 13.47
C ASP A 98 -3.53 -5.03 14.03
N ASN A 99 -3.44 -6.23 13.47
CA ASN A 99 -2.42 -7.21 13.81
C ASN A 99 -1.19 -7.00 12.90
N MET A 100 -0.38 -5.99 13.24
CA MET A 100 0.75 -5.54 12.43
C MET A 100 1.68 -6.68 11.97
N TRP A 101 1.97 -7.63 12.87
CA TRP A 101 2.94 -8.70 12.62
C TRP A 101 2.42 -9.81 11.69
N ASN A 102 1.10 -9.91 11.54
CA ASN A 102 0.44 -10.92 10.74
C ASN A 102 -0.57 -10.31 9.76
N SER A 103 -0.24 -9.14 9.21
CA SER A 103 -1.07 -8.43 8.25
C SER A 103 -0.33 -8.25 6.92
N GLN A 104 -0.98 -8.63 5.83
CA GLN A 104 -0.57 -8.27 4.47
C GLN A 104 -1.32 -7.02 4.05
N ASP A 105 -0.81 -5.86 4.42
CA ASP A 105 -1.44 -4.56 4.19
C ASP A 105 -0.59 -3.65 3.29
N SER A 106 -0.91 -2.35 3.26
CA SER A 106 -0.26 -1.39 2.36
C SER A 106 1.25 -1.25 2.58
N ARG A 107 1.81 -1.72 3.69
CA ARG A 107 3.26 -1.81 3.88
C ARG A 107 3.90 -2.79 2.89
N TYR A 108 3.14 -3.80 2.45
CA TYR A 108 3.57 -4.81 1.49
C TYR A 108 2.98 -4.58 0.10
N LEU A 109 1.68 -4.29 0.02
CA LEU A 109 0.96 -4.16 -1.24
C LEU A 109 1.14 -2.78 -1.89
N GLY A 110 1.46 -1.76 -1.07
CA GLY A 110 1.47 -0.35 -1.44
C GLY A 110 0.11 0.31 -1.23
N PRO A 111 -0.02 1.59 -1.58
CA PRO A 111 -1.29 2.32 -1.51
C PRO A 111 -2.38 1.69 -2.36
N ILE A 112 -3.62 1.82 -1.89
CA ILE A 112 -4.84 1.25 -2.49
C ILE A 112 -5.65 2.38 -3.13
N PRO A 113 -6.08 2.28 -4.40
CA PRO A 113 -6.93 3.28 -5.03
C PRO A 113 -8.35 3.22 -4.44
N GLU A 114 -9.04 4.36 -4.42
CA GLU A 114 -10.36 4.52 -3.79
C GLU A 114 -11.39 3.48 -4.27
N GLU A 115 -11.36 3.13 -5.53
CA GLU A 115 -12.29 2.17 -6.13
C GLU A 115 -12.19 0.74 -5.58
N PHE A 116 -11.07 0.39 -4.92
CA PHE A 116 -10.92 -0.91 -4.25
C PHE A 116 -11.51 -0.91 -2.84
N ILE A 117 -11.93 0.24 -2.32
CA ILE A 117 -12.56 0.35 -1.01
C ILE A 117 -14.05 0.05 -1.14
N ILE A 118 -14.43 -1.21 -0.87
CA ILE A 118 -15.82 -1.67 -0.97
C ILE A 118 -16.72 -0.98 0.07
N GLY A 119 -16.17 -0.70 1.25
CA GLY A 119 -16.93 -0.07 2.31
C GLY A 119 -16.33 -0.27 3.70
N LYS A 120 -17.03 0.24 4.70
CA LYS A 120 -16.65 0.14 6.10
C LYS A 120 -17.51 -0.90 6.81
N ALA A 121 -16.89 -1.85 7.52
CA ALA A 121 -17.60 -2.76 8.38
C ALA A 121 -18.28 -2.00 9.53
N THR A 122 -19.59 -2.14 9.68
CA THR A 122 -20.40 -1.45 10.68
C THR A 122 -21.10 -2.39 11.66
N LEU A 123 -21.24 -3.66 11.29
CA LEU A 123 -22.01 -4.64 12.05
C LEU A 123 -21.25 -5.98 12.07
N ILE A 124 -21.24 -6.61 13.23
CA ILE A 124 -20.76 -7.99 13.41
C ILE A 124 -21.98 -8.90 13.31
N LEU A 125 -22.08 -9.70 12.26
CA LEU A 125 -23.18 -10.68 12.10
C LEU A 125 -22.93 -11.91 12.95
N THR A 126 -21.69 -12.45 12.90
CA THR A 126 -21.29 -13.63 13.67
C THR A 126 -19.88 -13.44 14.22
N ALA A 127 -19.57 -14.05 15.32
CA ALA A 127 -18.22 -14.05 15.88
C ALA A 127 -17.89 -15.46 16.42
N LYS A 128 -16.71 -15.94 16.04
CA LYS A 128 -16.12 -17.18 16.58
C LYS A 128 -14.81 -16.87 17.29
N ASP A 129 -14.51 -17.63 18.29
CA ASP A 129 -13.19 -17.61 18.92
C ASP A 129 -12.17 -18.25 17.97
N PRO A 130 -11.01 -17.61 17.69
CA PRO A 130 -10.03 -18.15 16.75
C PRO A 130 -9.36 -19.43 17.24
N GLU A 131 -9.22 -19.63 18.54
CA GLU A 131 -8.57 -20.79 19.15
C GLU A 131 -9.55 -21.94 19.41
N THR A 132 -10.61 -21.66 20.18
CA THR A 132 -11.59 -22.68 20.60
C THR A 132 -12.65 -22.99 19.55
N LYS A 133 -12.76 -22.15 18.50
CA LYS A 133 -13.82 -22.20 17.46
C LYS A 133 -15.26 -22.05 18.01
N ALA A 134 -15.41 -21.77 19.31
CA ALA A 134 -16.71 -21.56 19.94
C ALA A 134 -17.36 -20.24 19.46
N TYR A 135 -18.69 -20.23 19.37
CA TYR A 135 -19.42 -19.03 19.01
C TYR A 135 -19.47 -18.03 20.19
N ARG A 136 -19.13 -16.77 19.92
CA ARG A 136 -19.21 -15.67 20.88
C ARG A 136 -20.55 -14.97 20.74
N TRP A 137 -21.62 -15.56 21.23
CA TRP A 137 -23.02 -15.13 21.08
C TRP A 137 -23.26 -13.67 21.46
N ARG A 138 -22.58 -13.16 22.49
CA ARG A 138 -22.70 -11.75 22.92
C ARG A 138 -22.23 -10.72 21.88
N ARG A 139 -21.50 -11.16 20.85
CA ARG A 139 -20.99 -10.30 19.77
C ARG A 139 -21.83 -10.37 18.50
N PHE A 140 -22.87 -11.21 18.47
CA PHE A 140 -23.75 -11.30 17.31
C PHE A 140 -24.60 -10.05 17.20
N PHE A 141 -24.79 -9.56 15.97
CA PHE A 141 -25.57 -8.37 15.64
C PHE A 141 -25.14 -7.10 16.39
N THR A 142 -23.89 -7.04 16.83
CA THR A 142 -23.37 -5.84 17.51
C THR A 142 -22.76 -4.87 16.49
N ARG A 143 -23.03 -3.58 16.70
CA ARG A 143 -22.40 -2.52 15.90
C ARG A 143 -20.94 -2.36 16.28
N ILE A 144 -20.08 -2.20 15.26
CA ILE A 144 -18.68 -1.82 15.45
C ILE A 144 -18.67 -0.33 15.82
N ARG A 145 -18.42 -0.01 17.08
CA ARG A 145 -18.27 1.37 17.55
C ARG A 145 -16.80 1.78 17.40
N LYS A 146 -16.55 3.01 16.90
CA LYS A 146 -15.24 3.64 17.05
C LYS A 146 -15.04 3.93 18.54
N GLU A 147 -14.12 3.28 19.21
CA GLU A 147 -13.60 3.79 20.48
C GLU A 147 -12.78 5.04 20.15
N VAL A 148 -13.37 6.19 20.40
CA VAL A 148 -12.61 7.45 20.45
C VAL A 148 -11.88 7.40 21.78
N LYS A 149 -10.64 6.90 21.79
CA LYS A 149 -9.73 7.16 22.91
C LYS A 149 -9.41 8.65 22.88
N ASN A 150 -10.08 9.42 23.70
CA ASN A 150 -9.61 10.74 24.07
C ASN A 150 -8.27 10.55 24.80
N ARG A 151 -7.19 10.97 24.17
CA ARG A 151 -5.90 11.20 24.80
C ARG A 151 -5.77 12.68 25.09
#